data_1c6d11012c0f4c0db1bebf01288ffca2
#
_entry.id   1c6d11012c0f4c0db1bebf01288ffca2
#
_cell.length_a   1.000
_cell.length_b   1.000
_cell.length_c   1.000
_cell.angle_alpha   90.00
_cell.angle_beta   90.00
_cell.angle_gamma   90.00
#
_symmetry.space_group_name_H-M   'P 1'
#
loop_
_entity.id
_entity.type
_entity.pdbx_description
1 polymer ?
#
loop_
_entity_poly.entity_id
_entity_poly.type
_entity_poly.pdbx_seq_one_letter_code
_entity_poly.pdbx_strand_id
1 'polypeptide(L)' 'MDFEAVKEIIVDTLACDEEKVTADARFIEDLEVDSLSLVELHMALEDSLGHSIPDGEIGKLQTVQELVDYCNK' A
#
# COMPACT_ATOMS: atom_id res chain seq x y z
N MET A 1 0.62 5.39 -11.28
CA MET A 1 -0.38 4.48 -10.69
C MET A 1 -1.38 5.30 -9.90
N ASP A 2 -2.66 5.17 -10.22
CA ASP A 2 -3.68 5.98 -9.56
C ASP A 2 -4.21 5.31 -8.28
N PHE A 3 -5.12 5.99 -7.59
CA PHE A 3 -5.69 5.49 -6.35
C PHE A 3 -6.37 4.13 -6.54
N GLU A 4 -7.13 3.97 -7.60
CA GLU A 4 -7.86 2.72 -7.85
C GLU A 4 -6.91 1.54 -8.03
N ALA A 5 -5.80 1.73 -8.74
CA ALA A 5 -4.82 0.67 -8.94
C ALA A 5 -4.14 0.29 -7.62
N VAL A 6 -3.77 1.28 -6.81
CA VAL A 6 -3.16 1.03 -5.50
C VAL A 6 -4.16 0.34 -4.57
N LYS A 7 -5.40 0.79 -4.57
CA LYS A 7 -6.47 0.18 -3.77
C LYS A 7 -6.64 -1.29 -4.10
N GLU A 8 -6.66 -1.62 -5.39
CA GLU A 8 -6.82 -2.99 -5.84
C GLU A 8 -5.68 -3.88 -5.35
N ILE A 9 -4.46 -3.37 -5.41
CA ILE A 9 -3.29 -4.09 -4.90
C ILE A 9 -3.42 -4.35 -3.39
N ILE A 10 -3.84 -3.34 -2.65
CA ILE A 10 -4.00 -3.45 -1.20
C ILE A 10 -5.07 -4.49 -0.86
N VAL A 11 -6.21 -4.43 -1.54
CA VAL A 11 -7.31 -5.37 -1.29
C VAL A 11 -6.86 -6.80 -1.58
N ASP A 12 -6.19 -7.01 -2.70
CA ASP A 12 -5.72 -8.35 -3.09
C ASP A 12 -4.67 -8.88 -2.13
N THR A 13 -3.74 -8.03 -1.73
CA THR A 13 -2.60 -8.44 -0.90
C THR A 13 -3.00 -8.69 0.55
N LEU A 14 -3.80 -7.79 1.10
CA LEU A 14 -4.19 -7.85 2.51
C LEU A 14 -5.51 -8.58 2.75
N ALA A 15 -6.23 -8.91 1.69
CA ALA A 15 -7.54 -9.56 1.76
C ALA A 15 -8.51 -8.79 2.67
N CYS A 16 -8.46 -7.46 2.59
CA CYS A 16 -9.35 -6.61 3.36
C CYS A 16 -10.50 -6.10 2.50
N ASP A 17 -11.50 -5.51 3.17
CA ASP A 17 -12.64 -4.94 2.46
C ASP A 17 -12.24 -3.68 1.71
N GLU A 18 -12.66 -3.56 0.48
CA GLU A 18 -12.33 -2.39 -0.32
C GLU A 18 -12.90 -1.10 0.27
N GLU A 19 -13.99 -1.21 1.02
CA GLU A 19 -14.61 -0.07 1.69
C GLU A 19 -13.71 0.55 2.74
N LYS A 20 -12.77 -0.23 3.29
CA LYS A 20 -11.82 0.26 4.28
C LYS A 20 -10.64 0.97 3.65
N VAL A 21 -10.43 0.78 2.37
CA VAL A 21 -9.28 1.35 1.66
C VAL A 21 -9.69 2.71 1.08
N THR A 22 -9.57 3.73 1.92
CA THR A 22 -9.85 5.11 1.51
C THR A 22 -8.55 5.90 1.50
N ALA A 23 -8.57 7.10 0.95
CA ALA A 23 -7.37 7.94 0.90
C ALA A 23 -6.81 8.22 2.29
N ASP A 24 -7.69 8.37 3.27
CA ASP A 24 -7.31 8.69 4.64
C ASP A 24 -7.01 7.44 5.48
N ALA A 25 -7.23 6.25 4.94
CA ALA A 25 -7.01 5.02 5.70
C ALA A 25 -5.54 4.88 6.10
N ARG A 26 -5.31 4.57 7.37
CA ARG A 26 -3.98 4.37 7.89
C ARG A 26 -3.66 2.87 7.88
N PHE A 27 -2.47 2.52 7.41
CA PHE A 27 -2.10 1.12 7.27
C PHE A 27 -2.13 0.37 8.60
N ILE A 28 -1.58 0.97 9.63
CA ILE A 28 -1.49 0.31 10.95
C ILE A 28 -2.82 0.36 11.69
N GLU A 29 -3.46 1.53 11.74
CA GLU A 29 -4.64 1.75 12.57
C GLU A 29 -5.93 1.26 11.91
N ASP A 30 -6.11 1.51 10.62
CA ASP A 30 -7.36 1.21 9.93
C ASP A 30 -7.32 -0.13 9.19
N LEU A 31 -6.19 -0.47 8.60
CA LEU A 31 -6.04 -1.70 7.83
C LEU A 31 -5.36 -2.81 8.63
N GLU A 32 -4.92 -2.51 9.83
CA GLU A 32 -4.29 -3.47 10.74
C GLU A 32 -3.10 -4.21 10.11
N VAL A 33 -2.31 -3.48 9.34
CA VAL A 33 -1.13 -4.03 8.68
C VAL A 33 -0.04 -4.31 9.71
N ASP A 34 0.47 -5.53 9.72
CA ASP A 34 1.62 -5.90 10.54
C ASP A 34 2.88 -5.96 9.68
N SER A 35 4.02 -6.36 10.29
CA SER A 35 5.29 -6.42 9.58
C SER A 35 5.26 -7.36 8.37
N LEU A 36 4.61 -8.50 8.51
CA LEU A 36 4.52 -9.47 7.43
C LEU A 36 3.66 -8.94 6.28
N SER A 37 2.50 -8.36 6.61
CA SER A 37 1.61 -7.80 5.61
C SER A 37 2.28 -6.65 4.86
N LEU A 38 3.07 -5.85 5.57
CA LEU A 38 3.80 -4.74 4.97
C LEU A 38 4.82 -5.24 3.95
N VAL A 39 5.54 -6.33 4.26
CA VAL A 39 6.49 -6.95 3.35
C VAL A 39 5.77 -7.46 2.10
N GLU A 40 4.63 -8.12 2.27
CA GLU A 40 3.85 -8.63 1.16
C GLU A 40 3.36 -7.49 0.25
N LEU A 41 2.90 -6.41 0.86
CA LEU A 41 2.46 -5.24 0.11
C LEU A 41 3.62 -4.59 -0.65
N HIS A 42 4.78 -4.51 -0.01
CA HIS A 42 5.98 -3.98 -0.63
C HIS A 42 6.31 -4.76 -1.91
N MET A 43 6.32 -6.09 -1.81
CA MET A 43 6.63 -6.95 -2.95
C MET A 43 5.59 -6.81 -4.07
N ALA A 44 4.31 -6.74 -3.70
CA ALA A 44 3.24 -6.59 -4.68
C ALA A 44 3.36 -5.26 -5.42
N LEU A 45 3.73 -4.20 -4.71
CA LEU A 45 3.92 -2.89 -5.34
C LEU A 45 5.12 -2.88 -6.27
N GLU A 46 6.22 -3.53 -5.90
CA GLU A 46 7.39 -3.63 -6.77
C GLU A 46 7.05 -4.36 -8.07
N ASP A 47 6.28 -5.44 -7.96
CA ASP A 47 5.84 -6.18 -9.15
C ASP A 47 4.99 -5.30 -10.07
N SER A 48 4.09 -4.52 -9.49
CA SER A 48 3.18 -3.67 -10.28
C SER A 48 3.89 -2.47 -10.89
N LEU A 49 4.86 -1.92 -10.18
CA LEU A 49 5.62 -0.76 -10.67
C LEU A 49 6.73 -1.15 -11.64
N GLY A 50 7.18 -2.40 -11.59
CA GLY A 50 8.26 -2.89 -12.44
C GLY A 50 9.65 -2.46 -12.00
N HIS A 51 9.79 -1.97 -10.78
CA HIS A 51 11.09 -1.60 -10.23
C HIS A 51 11.09 -1.77 -8.71
N SER A 52 12.29 -1.81 -8.14
CA SER A 52 12.44 -1.99 -6.70
C SER A 52 12.11 -0.73 -5.91
N ILE A 53 11.56 -0.94 -4.72
CA ILE A 53 11.32 0.13 -3.74
C ILE A 53 12.33 -0.08 -2.63
N PRO A 54 13.13 0.94 -2.28
CA PRO A 54 14.11 0.81 -1.21
C PRO A 54 13.46 0.43 0.13
N ASP A 55 14.15 -0.41 0.90
CA ASP A 55 13.69 -0.78 2.23
C ASP A 55 13.54 0.46 3.10
N GLY A 56 12.48 0.49 3.87
CA GLY A 56 12.21 1.63 4.77
C GLY A 56 11.39 2.73 4.14
N GLU A 57 11.35 2.83 2.82
CA GLU A 57 10.52 3.86 2.18
C GLU A 57 9.05 3.61 2.44
N ILE A 58 8.62 2.36 2.25
CA ILE A 58 7.22 2.03 2.44
C ILE A 58 6.81 2.14 3.92
N GLY A 59 7.75 1.90 4.83
CA GLY A 59 7.49 2.05 6.25
C GLY A 59 7.30 3.49 6.70
N LYS A 60 7.69 4.46 5.89
CA LYS A 60 7.47 5.88 6.17
C LYS A 60 6.08 6.33 5.78
N LEU A 61 5.39 5.55 4.97
CA LEU A 61 4.06 5.90 4.47
C LEU A 61 3.03 5.48 5.51
N GLN A 62 2.18 6.41 5.91
CA GLN A 62 1.19 6.16 6.95
C GLN A 62 -0.21 5.92 6.40
N THR A 63 -0.55 6.56 5.29
CA THR A 63 -1.89 6.46 4.70
C THR A 63 -1.84 5.97 3.27
N VAL A 64 -3.00 5.53 2.78
CA VAL A 64 -3.14 5.10 1.40
C VAL A 64 -2.80 6.24 0.44
N GLN A 65 -3.24 7.46 0.76
CA GLN A 65 -2.95 8.62 -0.09
C GLN A 65 -1.44 8.87 -0.20
N GLU A 66 -0.70 8.73 0.90
CA GLU A 66 0.76 8.88 0.86
C GLU A 66 1.40 7.84 -0.06
N LEU A 67 0.88 6.62 -0.04
CA LEU A 67 1.36 5.55 -0.92
C LEU A 67 1.07 5.88 -2.39
N VAL A 68 -0.14 6.36 -2.68
CA VAL A 68 -0.52 6.76 -4.04
C VAL A 68 0.42 7.87 -4.54
N ASP A 69 0.66 8.87 -3.70
CA ASP A 69 1.57 9.96 -4.05
C ASP A 69 2.99 9.45 -4.31
N TYR A 70 3.45 8.53 -3.50
CA TYR A 70 4.77 7.93 -3.67
C TYR A 70 4.88 7.21 -5.01
N CYS A 71 3.85 6.46 -5.38
CA CYS A 71 3.85 5.70 -6.63
C CYS A 71 3.76 6.58 -7.87
N ASN A 72 3.37 7.83 -7.71
CA ASN A 72 3.21 8.77 -8.82
C ASN A 72 4.35 9.78 -8.96
N LYS A 73 5.41 9.61 -8.18
CA LYS A 73 6.59 10.48 -8.29
C LYS A 73 7.45 10.12 -9.48
#